data_f1b86eebf129dd2a8bf9b3b74799cb1b
#
_entry.id   f1b86eebf129dd2a8bf9b3b74799cb1b
#
_cell.length_a   1.000
_cell.length_b   1.000
_cell.length_c   1.000
_cell.angle_alpha   90.00
_cell.angle_beta   90.00
_cell.angle_gamma   90.00
#
_symmetry.space_group_name_H-M   'P 1'
#
loop_
_entity.id
_entity.type
_entity.pdbx_description
1 polymer ?
#
loop_
_entity_poly.entity_id
_entity_poly.type
_entity_poly.pdbx_seq_one_letter_code
_entity_poly.pdbx_strand_id
1 'polypeptide(L)'
;MEAILQAKEISKTYHTGSVDVPALKQCSLEFGKGEFTAIIGKSGSGKSTLLRILGSMDTPDSGSVLIKGEDITHMKDKKLSGFRRRNIGFIYQDYSLFPEFTAYENIVVPFALDNKNASEEEIDGILESLGISHCKGKYPSQMSGGEQQR
;
A
#
# COMPACT_ATOMS: atom_id res chain seq x y z
N MET A 1 18.19 15.48 -6.90
CA MET A 1 18.00 14.06 -6.51
C MET A 1 17.02 13.45 -7.49
N GLU A 2 17.21 12.22 -7.89
CA GLU A 2 16.28 11.55 -8.80
C GLU A 2 14.99 11.20 -8.03
N ALA A 3 13.84 11.67 -8.54
CA ALA A 3 12.56 11.42 -7.92
C ALA A 3 12.15 9.96 -8.12
N ILE A 4 11.84 9.26 -7.03
CA ILE A 4 11.35 7.87 -7.07
C ILE A 4 9.83 7.82 -7.25
N LEU A 5 9.13 8.84 -6.75
CA LEU A 5 7.68 8.97 -6.87
C LEU A 5 7.32 10.44 -7.12
N GLN A 6 6.44 10.68 -8.10
CA GLN A 6 5.92 11.99 -8.43
C GLN A 6 4.40 11.92 -8.57
N ALA A 7 3.69 12.87 -8.00
CA ALA A 7 2.30 13.17 -8.31
C ALA A 7 2.24 14.53 -9.01
N LYS A 8 1.55 14.61 -10.14
CA LYS A 8 1.42 15.82 -10.94
C LYS A 8 -0.04 16.20 -11.08
N GLU A 9 -0.44 17.31 -10.46
CA GLU A 9 -1.77 17.92 -10.53
C GLU A 9 -2.93 16.95 -10.28
N ILE A 10 -2.72 15.97 -9.38
CA ILE A 10 -3.75 14.98 -9.07
C ILE A 10 -4.95 15.62 -8.38
N SER A 11 -6.14 15.30 -8.89
CA SER A 11 -7.40 15.68 -8.28
C SER A 11 -8.26 14.45 -8.05
N LYS A 12 -9.07 14.46 -6.99
CA LYS A 12 -9.99 13.38 -6.66
C LYS A 12 -11.24 13.93 -5.99
N THR A 13 -12.39 13.56 -6.51
CA THR A 13 -13.70 13.86 -5.93
C THR A 13 -14.45 12.54 -5.72
N TYR A 14 -14.98 12.33 -4.53
CA TYR A 14 -15.85 11.20 -4.25
C TYR A 14 -17.32 11.61 -4.39
N HIS A 15 -18.09 10.83 -5.13
CA HIS A 15 -19.51 11.04 -5.32
C HIS A 15 -20.27 10.12 -4.35
N THR A 16 -20.95 10.70 -3.36
CA THR A 16 -21.74 9.97 -2.36
C THR A 16 -23.20 10.40 -2.48
N GLY A 17 -23.98 9.64 -3.24
CA GLY A 17 -25.36 10.00 -3.55
C GLY A 17 -25.44 11.33 -4.32
N SER A 18 -26.04 12.36 -3.72
CA SER A 18 -26.18 13.69 -4.33
C SER A 18 -25.08 14.69 -3.89
N VAL A 19 -24.07 14.24 -3.16
CA VAL A 19 -23.02 15.11 -2.61
C VAL A 19 -21.67 14.79 -3.21
N ASP A 20 -21.00 15.79 -3.77
CA ASP A 20 -19.65 15.74 -4.26
C ASP A 20 -18.68 16.17 -3.18
N VAL A 21 -17.75 15.30 -2.80
CA VAL A 21 -16.72 15.58 -1.80
C VAL A 21 -15.35 15.65 -2.48
N PRO A 22 -14.85 16.85 -2.77
CA PRO A 22 -13.51 17.02 -3.33
C PRO A 22 -12.46 16.69 -2.27
N ALA A 23 -11.75 15.58 -2.46
CA ALA A 23 -10.73 15.10 -1.52
C ALA A 23 -9.33 15.65 -1.85
N LEU A 24 -9.01 15.78 -3.14
CA LEU A 24 -7.76 16.38 -3.61
C LEU A 24 -8.03 17.38 -4.73
N LYS A 25 -7.27 18.49 -4.77
CA LYS A 25 -7.39 19.55 -5.77
C LYS A 25 -5.99 19.88 -6.29
N GLN A 26 -5.68 19.45 -7.52
CA GLN A 26 -4.42 19.76 -8.24
C GLN A 26 -3.17 19.60 -7.35
N CYS A 27 -3.11 18.50 -6.58
CA CYS A 27 -2.02 18.24 -5.67
C CYS A 27 -0.80 17.74 -6.45
N SER A 28 0.35 18.40 -6.28
CA SER A 28 1.62 18.00 -6.87
C SER A 28 2.66 17.79 -5.77
N LEU A 29 3.36 16.65 -5.82
CA LEU A 29 4.34 16.21 -4.83
C LEU A 29 5.45 15.42 -5.52
N GLU A 30 6.64 15.46 -4.94
CA GLU A 30 7.78 14.70 -5.41
C GLU A 30 8.54 14.13 -4.20
N PHE A 31 8.97 12.88 -4.30
CA PHE A 31 9.72 12.18 -3.25
C PHE A 31 11.00 11.60 -3.84
N GLY A 32 12.11 11.88 -3.18
CA GLY A 32 13.44 11.38 -3.52
C GLY A 32 13.68 9.95 -3.03
N LYS A 33 14.66 9.28 -3.64
CA LYS A 33 15.10 7.96 -3.18
C LYS A 33 15.69 8.04 -1.77
N GLY A 34 15.23 7.16 -0.86
CA GLY A 34 15.70 7.09 0.53
C GLY A 34 15.11 8.19 1.43
N GLU A 35 14.16 8.96 0.94
CA GLU A 35 13.49 9.99 1.72
C GLU A 35 12.46 9.38 2.68
N PHE A 36 12.39 9.93 3.89
CA PHE A 36 11.33 9.67 4.86
C PHE A 36 10.45 10.91 4.98
N THR A 37 9.18 10.79 4.58
CA THR A 37 8.23 11.90 4.53
C THR A 37 7.01 11.62 5.39
N ALA A 38 6.60 12.60 6.22
CA ALA A 38 5.35 12.53 6.98
C ALA A 38 4.29 13.45 6.36
N ILE A 39 3.10 12.90 6.08
CA ILE A 39 1.93 13.67 5.63
C ILE A 39 1.05 13.97 6.84
N ILE A 40 1.02 15.23 7.26
CA ILE A 40 0.27 15.71 8.42
C ILE A 40 -0.90 16.59 8.02
N GLY A 41 -1.92 16.68 8.85
CA GLY A 41 -3.10 17.53 8.61
C GLY A 41 -4.32 17.07 9.39
N LYS A 42 -5.36 17.90 9.41
CA LYS A 42 -6.64 17.63 10.09
C LYS A 42 -7.34 16.39 9.51
N SER A 43 -8.26 15.80 10.28
CA SER A 43 -9.15 14.75 9.75
C SER A 43 -9.93 15.30 8.55
N GLY A 44 -10.12 14.46 7.51
CA GLY A 44 -10.80 14.85 6.27
C GLY A 44 -9.98 15.72 5.29
N SER A 45 -8.68 15.99 5.56
CA SER A 45 -7.85 16.79 4.65
C SER A 45 -7.29 16.03 3.42
N GLY A 46 -7.76 14.83 3.13
CA GLY A 46 -7.37 14.07 1.94
C GLY A 46 -6.12 13.21 2.09
N LYS A 47 -5.47 13.11 3.27
CA LYS A 47 -4.22 12.33 3.47
C LYS A 47 -4.35 10.87 3.04
N SER A 48 -5.39 10.20 3.50
CA SER A 48 -5.63 8.78 3.15
C SER A 48 -5.94 8.61 1.67
N THR A 49 -6.67 9.54 1.06
CA THR A 49 -6.93 9.57 -0.38
C THR A 49 -5.62 9.73 -1.15
N LEU A 50 -4.76 10.66 -0.74
CA LEU A 50 -3.46 10.87 -1.34
C LEU A 50 -2.61 9.59 -1.25
N LEU A 51 -2.46 8.99 -0.07
CA LEU A 51 -1.71 7.75 0.12
C LEU A 51 -2.26 6.60 -0.72
N ARG A 52 -3.58 6.45 -0.82
CA ARG A 52 -4.21 5.41 -1.65
C ARG A 52 -3.91 5.60 -3.14
N ILE A 53 -3.93 6.84 -3.63
CA ILE A 53 -3.59 7.14 -5.02
C ILE A 53 -2.10 6.92 -5.28
N LEU A 54 -1.21 7.40 -4.41
CA LEU A 54 0.23 7.17 -4.52
C LEU A 54 0.59 5.68 -4.43
N GLY A 55 -0.16 4.91 -3.63
CA GLY A 55 -0.04 3.46 -3.49
C GLY A 55 -0.74 2.66 -4.59
N SER A 56 -1.31 3.31 -5.61
CA SER A 56 -2.09 2.68 -6.69
C SER A 56 -3.29 1.85 -6.22
N MET A 57 -3.86 2.20 -5.07
CA MET A 57 -5.08 1.58 -4.51
C MET A 57 -6.35 2.33 -4.94
N ASP A 58 -6.19 3.53 -5.47
CA ASP A 58 -7.25 4.36 -6.04
C ASP A 58 -6.69 5.09 -7.26
N THR A 59 -7.57 5.55 -8.14
CA THR A 59 -7.19 6.28 -9.35
C THR A 59 -7.61 7.74 -9.21
N PRO A 60 -6.76 8.72 -9.52
CA PRO A 60 -7.16 10.12 -9.54
C PRO A 60 -8.14 10.38 -10.69
N ASP A 61 -8.97 11.40 -10.55
CA ASP A 61 -9.89 11.84 -11.62
C ASP A 61 -9.14 12.63 -12.71
N SER A 62 -8.04 13.29 -12.31
CA SER A 62 -7.13 13.98 -13.23
C SER A 62 -5.71 14.03 -12.66
N GLY A 63 -4.75 14.36 -13.51
CA GLY A 63 -3.33 14.36 -13.18
C GLY A 63 -2.68 12.99 -13.37
N SER A 64 -1.45 12.83 -12.91
CA SER A 64 -0.70 11.58 -13.08
C SER A 64 0.18 11.25 -11.87
N VAL A 65 0.46 9.96 -11.70
CA VAL A 65 1.39 9.43 -10.71
C VAL A 65 2.47 8.64 -11.43
N LEU A 66 3.72 9.03 -11.21
CA LEU A 66 4.89 8.33 -11.76
C LEU A 66 5.66 7.68 -10.62
N ILE A 67 6.02 6.41 -10.80
CA ILE A 67 6.91 5.67 -9.88
C ILE A 67 8.09 5.14 -10.70
N LYS A 68 9.30 5.49 -10.29
CA LYS A 68 10.53 5.16 -11.02
C LYS A 68 10.47 5.58 -12.51
N GLY A 69 9.83 6.72 -12.79
CA GLY A 69 9.64 7.23 -14.14
C GLY A 69 8.51 6.58 -14.95
N GLU A 70 7.87 5.52 -14.46
CA GLU A 70 6.72 4.91 -15.13
C GLU A 70 5.41 5.55 -14.66
N ASP A 71 4.58 6.02 -15.59
CA ASP A 71 3.22 6.49 -15.27
C ASP A 71 2.32 5.30 -14.97
N ILE A 72 1.85 5.25 -13.72
CA ILE A 72 0.97 4.17 -13.23
C ILE A 72 -0.52 4.51 -13.35
N THR A 73 -0.86 5.77 -13.64
CA THR A 73 -2.24 6.29 -13.60
C THR A 73 -3.14 5.61 -14.62
N HIS A 74 -2.60 5.33 -15.81
CA HIS A 74 -3.34 4.74 -16.94
C HIS A 74 -2.94 3.29 -17.22
N MET A 75 -2.22 2.65 -16.30
CA MET A 75 -1.91 1.23 -16.45
C MET A 75 -3.16 0.38 -16.37
N LYS A 76 -3.28 -0.61 -17.26
CA LYS A 76 -4.35 -1.63 -17.17
C LYS A 76 -4.19 -2.45 -15.89
N ASP A 77 -5.30 -2.85 -15.27
CA ASP A 77 -5.35 -3.54 -13.96
C ASP A 77 -4.36 -4.70 -13.83
N LYS A 78 -4.25 -5.55 -14.86
CA LYS A 78 -3.31 -6.68 -14.83
C LYS A 78 -1.84 -6.23 -14.75
N LYS A 79 -1.47 -5.16 -15.48
CA LYS A 79 -0.11 -4.59 -15.42
C LYS A 79 0.11 -3.86 -14.10
N LEU A 80 -0.89 -3.07 -13.67
CA LEU A 80 -0.84 -2.29 -12.44
C LEU A 80 -0.71 -3.18 -11.20
N SER A 81 -1.45 -4.28 -11.10
CA SER A 81 -1.34 -5.21 -9.98
C SER A 81 0.04 -5.86 -9.87
N GLY A 82 0.63 -6.24 -11.01
CA GLY A 82 2.00 -6.75 -11.05
C GLY A 82 3.05 -5.70 -10.73
N PHE A 83 2.85 -4.45 -11.18
CA PHE A 83 3.73 -3.32 -10.87
C PHE A 83 3.68 -3.00 -9.37
N ARG A 84 2.48 -2.87 -8.79
CA ARG A 84 2.26 -2.61 -7.37
C ARG A 84 2.97 -3.62 -6.50
N ARG A 85 2.74 -4.90 -6.72
CA ARG A 85 3.34 -6.00 -5.95
C ARG A 85 4.87 -5.96 -5.91
N ARG A 86 5.53 -5.48 -6.98
CA ARG A 86 7.00 -5.46 -7.09
C ARG A 86 7.64 -4.14 -6.67
N ASN A 87 6.88 -3.05 -6.64
CA ASN A 87 7.44 -1.72 -6.48
C ASN A 87 6.90 -0.94 -5.28
N ILE A 88 5.78 -1.38 -4.66
CA ILE A 88 5.11 -0.64 -3.60
C ILE A 88 4.85 -1.59 -2.42
N GLY A 89 5.29 -1.20 -1.22
CA GLY A 89 4.81 -1.77 0.03
C GLY A 89 3.75 -0.85 0.62
N PHE A 90 2.58 -1.38 0.97
CA PHE A 90 1.51 -0.63 1.60
C PHE A 90 1.13 -1.29 2.93
N ILE A 91 1.18 -0.52 4.02
CA ILE A 91 0.77 -0.98 5.35
C ILE A 91 -0.59 -0.37 5.65
N TYR A 92 -1.60 -1.22 5.79
CA TYR A 92 -2.99 -0.81 6.04
C TYR A 92 -3.23 -0.50 7.51
N GLN A 93 -4.11 0.44 7.78
CA GLN A 93 -4.53 0.77 9.15
C GLN A 93 -5.42 -0.32 9.77
N ASP A 94 -6.14 -1.07 8.96
CA ASP A 94 -7.05 -2.17 9.32
C ASP A 94 -6.40 -3.55 9.14
N TYR A 95 -5.08 -3.59 9.05
CA TYR A 95 -4.22 -4.76 8.85
C TYR A 95 -4.43 -5.49 7.51
N SER A 96 -5.66 -5.56 6.98
CA SER A 96 -6.04 -6.22 5.71
C SER A 96 -5.52 -7.66 5.57
N LEU A 97 -5.52 -8.41 6.67
CA LEU A 97 -5.16 -9.83 6.68
C LEU A 97 -6.33 -10.69 6.22
N PHE A 98 -6.03 -11.80 5.59
CA PHE A 98 -7.00 -12.86 5.30
C PHE A 98 -7.32 -13.61 6.59
N PRO A 99 -8.56 -13.51 7.12
CA PRO A 99 -8.88 -14.06 8.44
C PRO A 99 -8.88 -15.59 8.48
N GLU A 100 -9.04 -16.24 7.32
CA GLU A 100 -8.99 -17.70 7.16
C GLU A 100 -7.58 -18.26 7.03
N PHE A 101 -6.56 -17.40 6.92
CA PHE A 101 -5.16 -17.78 6.78
C PHE A 101 -4.40 -17.53 8.08
N THR A 102 -3.47 -18.42 8.39
CA THR A 102 -2.50 -18.22 9.48
C THR A 102 -1.56 -17.05 9.16
N ALA A 103 -0.79 -16.57 10.14
CA ALA A 103 0.24 -15.55 9.92
C ALA A 103 1.23 -15.99 8.84
N TYR A 104 1.68 -17.25 8.87
CA TYR A 104 2.55 -17.81 7.82
C TYR A 104 1.91 -17.74 6.44
N GLU A 105 0.68 -18.20 6.29
CA GLU A 105 -0.02 -18.19 5.01
C GLU A 105 -0.27 -16.77 4.49
N ASN A 106 -0.61 -15.81 5.35
CA ASN A 106 -0.73 -14.39 4.97
C ASN A 106 0.58 -13.82 4.41
N ILE A 107 1.73 -14.19 5.00
CA ILE A 107 3.05 -13.76 4.52
C ILE A 107 3.41 -14.42 3.17
N VAL A 108 3.01 -15.67 2.95
CA VAL A 108 3.32 -16.42 1.73
C VAL A 108 2.50 -15.97 0.52
N VAL A 109 1.28 -15.45 0.71
CA VAL A 109 0.39 -15.03 -0.39
C VAL A 109 1.07 -14.15 -1.44
N PRO A 110 1.82 -13.08 -1.12
CA PRO A 110 2.47 -12.24 -2.11
C PRO A 110 3.52 -12.99 -2.95
N PHE A 111 4.23 -13.95 -2.36
CA PHE A 111 5.20 -14.78 -3.09
C PHE A 111 4.48 -15.69 -4.07
N ALA A 112 3.42 -16.36 -3.64
CA ALA A 112 2.61 -17.24 -4.49
C ALA A 112 1.99 -16.46 -5.68
N LEU A 113 1.50 -15.25 -5.44
CA LEU A 113 0.97 -14.37 -6.50
C LEU A 113 2.03 -13.94 -7.53
N ASP A 114 3.31 -13.96 -7.18
CA ASP A 114 4.43 -13.66 -8.09
C ASP A 114 5.09 -14.93 -8.67
N ASN A 115 4.44 -16.09 -8.50
CA ASN A 115 4.96 -17.41 -8.86
C ASN A 115 6.36 -17.71 -8.26
N LYS A 116 6.57 -17.23 -7.04
CA LYS A 116 7.76 -17.49 -6.24
C LYS A 116 7.42 -18.36 -5.05
N ASN A 117 8.37 -19.17 -4.63
CA ASN A 117 8.30 -19.90 -3.37
C ASN A 117 9.18 -19.15 -2.36
N ALA A 118 8.60 -18.74 -1.24
CA ALA A 118 9.39 -18.31 -0.10
C ALA A 118 9.93 -19.58 0.59
N SER A 119 11.20 -19.58 0.99
CA SER A 119 11.69 -20.64 1.84
C SER A 119 11.14 -20.47 3.27
N GLU A 120 11.01 -21.58 3.98
CA GLU A 120 10.55 -21.52 5.37
C GLU A 120 11.50 -20.70 6.23
N GLU A 121 12.81 -20.78 5.98
CA GLU A 121 13.86 -20.04 6.64
C GLU A 121 13.71 -18.51 6.42
N GLU A 122 13.35 -18.07 5.21
CA GLU A 122 13.09 -16.64 4.94
C GLU A 122 11.90 -16.12 5.74
N ILE A 123 10.81 -16.91 5.81
CA ILE A 123 9.61 -16.52 6.60
C ILE A 123 9.93 -16.50 8.08
N ASP A 124 10.65 -17.50 8.59
CA ASP A 124 11.04 -17.56 10.00
C ASP A 124 11.95 -16.38 10.37
N GLY A 125 12.87 -16.01 9.51
CA GLY A 125 13.72 -14.81 9.68
C GLY A 125 12.91 -13.50 9.73
N ILE A 126 11.88 -13.37 8.91
CA ILE A 126 10.96 -12.21 8.94
C ILE A 126 10.21 -12.18 10.28
N LEU A 127 9.59 -13.29 10.67
CA LEU A 127 8.84 -13.40 11.92
C LEU A 127 9.70 -13.12 13.15
N GLU A 128 10.95 -13.58 13.16
CA GLU A 128 11.92 -13.34 14.22
C GLU A 128 12.31 -11.86 14.29
N SER A 129 12.62 -11.24 13.15
CA SER A 129 12.99 -9.82 13.06
C SER A 129 11.90 -8.88 13.59
N LEU A 130 10.63 -9.30 13.45
CA LEU A 130 9.45 -8.58 13.92
C LEU A 130 9.02 -9.00 15.34
N GLY A 131 9.66 -10.00 15.96
CA GLY A 131 9.35 -10.50 17.31
C GLY A 131 8.00 -11.20 17.40
N ILE A 132 7.54 -11.85 16.31
CA ILE A 132 6.24 -12.54 16.22
C ILE A 132 6.36 -14.01 15.80
N SER A 133 7.50 -14.66 15.98
CA SER A 133 7.70 -16.09 15.63
C SER A 133 6.66 -17.01 16.28
N HIS A 134 6.21 -16.68 17.49
CA HIS A 134 5.16 -17.40 18.21
C HIS A 134 3.76 -17.29 17.57
N CYS A 135 3.61 -16.42 16.58
CA CYS A 135 2.37 -16.24 15.82
C CYS A 135 2.31 -17.03 14.52
N LYS A 136 3.40 -17.70 14.10
CA LYS A 136 3.52 -18.36 12.78
C LYS A 136 2.29 -19.19 12.39
N GLY A 137 1.78 -20.02 13.32
CA GLY A 137 0.61 -20.87 13.08
C GLY A 137 -0.72 -20.31 13.59
N LYS A 138 -0.76 -19.05 14.03
CA LYS A 138 -1.99 -18.42 14.55
C LYS A 138 -2.79 -17.76 13.44
N TYR A 139 -4.11 -17.80 13.55
CA TYR A 139 -5.01 -17.00 12.76
C TYR A 139 -5.08 -15.55 13.27
N PRO A 140 -5.44 -14.56 12.43
CA PRO A 140 -5.58 -13.17 12.87
C PRO A 140 -6.44 -12.99 14.13
N SER A 141 -7.53 -13.75 14.27
CA SER A 141 -8.40 -13.72 15.45
C SER A 141 -7.72 -14.14 16.74
N GLN A 142 -6.57 -14.79 16.68
CA GLN A 142 -5.78 -15.27 17.83
C GLN A 142 -4.58 -14.35 18.13
N MET A 143 -4.44 -13.26 17.36
CA MET A 143 -3.34 -12.31 17.45
C MET A 143 -3.84 -10.97 18.02
N SER A 144 -3.02 -10.32 18.82
CA SER A 144 -3.27 -8.95 19.26
C SER A 144 -3.17 -7.97 18.06
N GLY A 145 -3.78 -6.79 18.17
CA GLY A 145 -3.71 -5.78 17.13
C GLY A 145 -2.26 -5.38 16.78
N GLY A 146 -1.37 -5.32 17.79
CA GLY A 146 0.05 -5.04 17.55
C GLY A 146 0.80 -6.18 16.85
N GLU A 147 0.40 -7.44 17.06
CA GLU A 147 0.95 -8.59 16.34
C GLU A 147 0.44 -8.64 14.89
N GLN A 148 -0.83 -8.29 14.67
CA GLN A 148 -1.42 -8.19 13.32
C GLN A 148 -0.81 -7.05 12.51
N GLN A 149 -0.41 -5.95 13.15
CA GLN A 149 0.20 -4.78 12.49
C GLN A 149 1.65 -5.04 12.05
N ARG A 150 2.37 -5.86 12.77
CA ARG A 150 3.74 -6.30 12.45
C ARG A 150 3.77 -7.34 11.35
#